data_ccbb2d9b586d04ee72309fa4d6114f48
#
_entry.id   ccbb2d9b586d04ee72309fa4d6114f48
#
_cell.length_a   1.000
_cell.length_b   1.000
_cell.length_c   1.000
_cell.angle_alpha   90.00
_cell.angle_beta   90.00
_cell.angle_gamma   90.00
#
_symmetry.space_group_name_H-M   'P 1'
#
loop_
_entity.id
_entity.type
_entity.pdbx_description
1 polymer ?
#
loop_
_entity_poly.entity_id
_entity_poly.type
_entity_poly.pdbx_seq_one_letter_code
_entity_poly.pdbx_strand_id
1 'polypeptide(L)'
;MNAKEVAEELRPKVRAAMADVRAGLERLARVPSMSAPGYDAAPVRETAKLTADLFTAAGVDARVIEKDGAHPAVVGRIDGPAGSPTVLLYAHHDVQPPGPRDRWKTDPFAPTERDGRLYGRGVADDKAGIAAHLAALRAYGGKPPCGVALFIEGEEESGSAHLMDFLKAEKDTLVCDAVIIADSANWRIGQPAITTTLRGNALVTVEVRVSDHAVHSGGFGGAVPDALMAMSRLLASLHDDLGRVAVAGLKTGDADPLDLKEDELRQWVGTRPSVKLIGDGSITSRLWRKPTVSIIGLDATSVKESSNTLWPVATAQLSMRVPPGQDAKAAQDALVKHLETHAPWGAEVKIKRGSTGEAFTGTTSGPAYAALKEALGAAWGRPAIDIGQGGSIPFLFDFARTFPGAALLVTGVEDPESNAHSENESLHLAEFENVCVAEATFLGLFGATGRG
;
A
#
# COMPACT_ATOMS: atom_id res chain seq x y z
N MET A 1 25.50 15.85 12.61
CA MET A 1 24.74 15.66 13.88
C MET A 1 24.61 14.16 14.09
N ASN A 2 24.81 13.66 15.32
CA ASN A 2 24.72 12.21 15.57
C ASN A 2 23.24 11.81 15.74
N ALA A 3 22.75 10.88 14.94
CA ALA A 3 21.36 10.46 14.96
C ALA A 3 20.89 9.95 16.33
N LYS A 4 21.77 9.22 17.04
CA LYS A 4 21.47 8.70 18.38
C LYS A 4 21.27 9.83 19.39
N GLU A 5 22.12 10.85 19.40
CA GLU A 5 21.99 12.01 20.28
C GLU A 5 20.68 12.78 20.01
N VAL A 6 20.34 12.98 18.72
CA VAL A 6 19.09 13.63 18.32
C VAL A 6 17.87 12.82 18.78
N ALA A 7 17.87 11.51 18.59
CA ALA A 7 16.79 10.63 19.01
C ALA A 7 16.65 10.62 20.56
N GLU A 8 17.76 10.59 21.30
CA GLU A 8 17.77 10.65 22.77
C GLU A 8 17.21 11.99 23.29
N GLU A 9 17.47 13.10 22.62
CA GLU A 9 16.90 14.42 22.96
C GLU A 9 15.41 14.50 22.65
N LEU A 10 14.99 13.95 21.49
CA LEU A 10 13.60 14.07 21.02
C LEU A 10 12.63 13.07 21.67
N ARG A 11 13.10 11.87 22.05
CA ARG A 11 12.25 10.83 22.66
C ARG A 11 11.44 11.31 23.86
N PRO A 12 11.99 12.05 24.84
CA PRO A 12 11.18 12.59 25.92
C PRO A 12 10.11 13.59 25.45
N LYS A 13 10.42 14.39 24.42
CA LYS A 13 9.49 15.37 23.85
C LYS A 13 8.34 14.68 23.12
N VAL A 14 8.65 13.64 22.33
CA VAL A 14 7.65 12.79 21.68
C VAL A 14 6.76 12.14 22.76
N ARG A 15 7.35 11.49 23.76
CA ARG A 15 6.59 10.86 24.87
C ARG A 15 5.65 11.82 25.58
N ALA A 16 6.10 13.05 25.81
CA ALA A 16 5.24 14.06 26.41
C ALA A 16 4.02 14.42 25.55
N ALA A 17 4.14 14.32 24.21
CA ALA A 17 3.04 14.57 23.29
C ALA A 17 2.12 13.35 23.05
N MET A 18 2.57 12.12 23.37
CA MET A 18 1.87 10.89 22.97
C MET A 18 0.44 10.78 23.47
N ALA A 19 0.11 11.29 24.66
CA ALA A 19 -1.27 11.26 25.18
C ALA A 19 -2.23 12.03 24.25
N ASP A 20 -1.84 13.23 23.85
CA ASP A 20 -2.64 14.08 22.95
C ASP A 20 -2.64 13.56 21.51
N VAL A 21 -1.50 13.02 21.05
CA VAL A 21 -1.38 12.40 19.72
C VAL A 21 -2.32 11.20 19.62
N ARG A 22 -2.29 10.33 20.62
CA ARG A 22 -3.18 9.17 20.70
C ARG A 22 -4.65 9.58 20.75
N ALA A 23 -5.00 10.57 21.57
CA ALA A 23 -6.37 11.09 21.64
C ALA A 23 -6.82 11.63 20.25
N GLY A 24 -5.93 12.29 19.52
CA GLY A 24 -6.15 12.72 18.14
C GLY A 24 -6.42 11.54 17.20
N LEU A 25 -5.56 10.53 17.22
CA LEU A 25 -5.71 9.29 16.44
C LEU A 25 -7.05 8.60 16.74
N GLU A 26 -7.39 8.43 18.02
CA GLU A 26 -8.66 7.81 18.40
C GLU A 26 -9.88 8.62 17.94
N ARG A 27 -9.80 9.95 17.96
CA ARG A 27 -10.86 10.82 17.42
C ARG A 27 -11.02 10.62 15.91
N LEU A 28 -9.92 10.57 15.14
CA LEU A 28 -9.93 10.29 13.71
C LEU A 28 -10.52 8.90 13.43
N ALA A 29 -10.09 7.87 14.16
CA ALA A 29 -10.52 6.49 13.96
C ALA A 29 -12.01 6.24 14.30
N ARG A 30 -12.63 7.09 15.14
CA ARG A 30 -14.08 7.02 15.40
C ARG A 30 -14.92 7.48 14.22
N VAL A 31 -14.37 8.23 13.29
CA VAL A 31 -15.09 8.70 12.10
C VAL A 31 -14.95 7.65 10.98
N PRO A 32 -16.09 7.08 10.49
CA PRO A 32 -16.08 6.03 9.45
C PRO A 32 -15.90 6.66 8.05
N SER A 33 -14.73 7.21 7.78
CA SER A 33 -14.39 7.98 6.57
C SER A 33 -14.14 7.09 5.34
N MET A 34 -15.09 6.25 4.97
CA MET A 34 -15.01 5.39 3.80
C MET A 34 -15.18 6.19 2.51
N SER A 35 -14.15 6.21 1.65
CA SER A 35 -14.14 6.92 0.37
C SER A 35 -14.74 6.11 -0.80
N ALA A 36 -14.95 4.80 -0.61
CA ALA A 36 -15.43 3.91 -1.65
C ALA A 36 -16.81 4.33 -2.20
N PRO A 37 -17.08 4.12 -3.50
CA PRO A 37 -18.36 4.44 -4.10
C PRO A 37 -19.55 3.77 -3.38
N GLY A 38 -20.61 4.54 -3.16
CA GLY A 38 -21.82 4.07 -2.47
C GLY A 38 -21.85 4.33 -0.96
N TYR A 39 -20.76 4.83 -0.38
CA TYR A 39 -20.73 5.29 1.01
C TYR A 39 -21.03 6.80 1.12
N ASP A 40 -21.47 7.22 2.31
CA ASP A 40 -21.70 8.64 2.60
C ASP A 40 -20.36 9.40 2.66
N ALA A 41 -20.24 10.49 1.91
CA ALA A 41 -19.04 11.32 1.89
C ALA A 41 -18.92 12.28 3.10
N ALA A 42 -19.98 12.44 3.91
CA ALA A 42 -19.94 13.36 5.05
C ALA A 42 -18.87 12.99 6.08
N PRO A 43 -18.67 11.71 6.47
CA PRO A 43 -17.57 11.32 7.36
C PRO A 43 -16.17 11.63 6.80
N VAL A 44 -15.97 11.54 5.48
CA VAL A 44 -14.68 11.91 4.86
C VAL A 44 -14.42 13.40 5.01
N ARG A 45 -15.45 14.26 4.81
CA ARG A 45 -15.35 15.71 5.05
C ARG A 45 -15.09 16.04 6.52
N GLU A 46 -15.76 15.33 7.44
CA GLU A 46 -15.57 15.49 8.89
C GLU A 46 -14.12 15.16 9.27
N THR A 47 -13.56 14.07 8.74
CA THR A 47 -12.18 13.66 9.02
C THR A 47 -11.17 14.65 8.45
N ALA A 48 -11.39 15.18 7.23
CA ALA A 48 -10.55 16.22 6.64
C ALA A 48 -10.49 17.47 7.54
N LYS A 49 -11.64 17.94 8.02
CA LYS A 49 -11.72 19.08 8.93
C LYS A 49 -11.00 18.81 10.25
N LEU A 50 -11.26 17.64 10.84
CA LEU A 50 -10.60 17.25 12.10
C LEU A 50 -9.08 17.16 11.93
N THR A 51 -8.61 16.65 10.78
CA THR A 51 -7.18 16.59 10.44
C THR A 51 -6.58 17.99 10.32
N ALA A 52 -7.24 18.91 9.62
CA ALA A 52 -6.79 20.29 9.51
C ALA A 52 -6.72 20.99 10.87
N ASP A 53 -7.73 20.79 11.73
CA ASP A 53 -7.76 21.35 13.08
C ASP A 53 -6.59 20.82 13.95
N LEU A 54 -6.27 19.52 13.85
CA LEU A 54 -5.16 18.90 14.60
C LEU A 54 -3.81 19.47 14.15
N PHE A 55 -3.57 19.65 12.86
CA PHE A 55 -2.33 20.22 12.34
C PHE A 55 -2.22 21.73 12.62
N THR A 56 -3.31 22.46 12.55
CA THR A 56 -3.35 23.88 12.95
C THR A 56 -2.95 24.04 14.42
N ALA A 57 -3.47 23.18 15.29
CA ALA A 57 -3.08 23.15 16.71
C ALA A 57 -1.61 22.74 16.93
N ALA A 58 -0.98 22.07 15.97
CA ALA A 58 0.44 21.74 15.98
C ALA A 58 1.35 22.81 15.31
N GLY A 59 0.77 23.94 14.89
CA GLY A 59 1.49 25.10 14.34
C GLY A 59 1.66 25.09 12.82
N VAL A 60 0.95 24.20 12.09
CA VAL A 60 0.91 24.18 10.62
C VAL A 60 -0.16 25.18 10.15
N ASP A 61 0.14 25.97 9.14
CA ASP A 61 -0.91 26.69 8.38
C ASP A 61 -1.67 25.70 7.49
N ALA A 62 -2.61 24.97 8.13
CA ALA A 62 -3.31 23.85 7.51
C ALA A 62 -4.74 24.24 7.12
N ARG A 63 -5.17 23.79 5.94
CA ARG A 63 -6.52 24.02 5.41
C ARG A 63 -7.05 22.83 4.63
N VAL A 64 -8.36 22.67 4.65
CA VAL A 64 -9.06 21.72 3.77
C VAL A 64 -9.13 22.31 2.37
N ILE A 65 -8.86 21.48 1.37
CA ILE A 65 -9.04 21.80 -0.05
C ILE A 65 -10.11 20.88 -0.65
N GLU A 66 -10.93 21.43 -1.51
CA GLU A 66 -12.04 20.72 -2.15
C GLU A 66 -11.94 20.83 -3.67
N LYS A 67 -12.48 19.83 -4.36
CA LYS A 67 -12.62 19.80 -5.80
C LYS A 67 -13.91 19.06 -6.15
N ASP A 68 -14.60 19.53 -7.19
CA ASP A 68 -15.82 18.89 -7.66
C ASP A 68 -15.56 17.42 -8.07
N GLY A 69 -16.37 16.53 -7.51
CA GLY A 69 -16.27 15.08 -7.76
C GLY A 69 -15.24 14.35 -6.90
N ALA A 70 -14.39 15.07 -6.15
CA ALA A 70 -13.37 14.51 -5.28
C ALA A 70 -13.79 14.51 -3.81
N HIS A 71 -13.19 13.63 -3.02
CA HIS A 71 -13.15 13.80 -1.57
C HIS A 71 -12.13 14.87 -1.18
N PRO A 72 -12.36 15.62 -0.09
CA PRO A 72 -11.45 16.69 0.32
C PRO A 72 -10.11 16.16 0.78
N ALA A 73 -9.06 16.93 0.52
CA ALA A 73 -7.73 16.74 1.08
C ALA A 73 -7.37 17.88 2.04
N VAL A 74 -6.29 17.67 2.81
CA VAL A 74 -5.73 18.71 3.69
C VAL A 74 -4.33 19.07 3.21
N VAL A 75 -4.07 20.36 3.06
CA VAL A 75 -2.75 20.89 2.75
C VAL A 75 -2.31 21.85 3.83
N GLY A 76 -0.99 21.98 3.99
CA GLY A 76 -0.44 22.93 4.95
C GLY A 76 1.04 23.18 4.73
N ARG A 77 1.58 24.20 5.41
CA ARG A 77 2.98 24.56 5.33
C ARG A 77 3.50 25.14 6.63
N ILE A 78 4.77 24.86 6.91
CA ILE A 78 5.61 25.57 7.87
C ILE A 78 6.88 25.93 7.10
N ASP A 79 7.21 27.21 7.05
CA ASP A 79 8.49 27.63 6.50
C ASP A 79 9.63 27.31 7.44
N GLY A 80 10.66 26.66 6.91
CA GLY A 80 11.86 26.32 7.66
C GLY A 80 12.82 27.50 7.80
N PRO A 81 13.89 27.31 8.58
CA PRO A 81 15.01 28.24 8.61
C PRO A 81 15.58 28.49 7.19
N ALA A 82 16.09 29.69 6.95
CA ALA A 82 16.67 30.04 5.65
C ALA A 82 17.75 29.04 5.21
N GLY A 83 17.63 28.52 3.98
CA GLY A 83 18.54 27.52 3.41
C GLY A 83 18.33 26.08 3.90
N SER A 84 17.33 25.82 4.75
CA SER A 84 16.97 24.45 5.11
C SER A 84 16.12 23.77 4.03
N PRO A 85 16.23 22.44 3.85
CA PRO A 85 15.36 21.70 2.95
C PRO A 85 13.92 21.67 3.46
N THR A 86 12.98 21.34 2.57
CA THR A 86 11.56 21.13 2.90
C THR A 86 11.20 19.65 2.77
N VAL A 87 10.47 19.11 3.76
CA VAL A 87 9.92 17.77 3.76
C VAL A 87 8.42 17.86 3.54
N LEU A 88 7.87 17.11 2.57
CA LEU A 88 6.44 16.89 2.45
C LEU A 88 6.08 15.65 3.25
N LEU A 89 5.12 15.80 4.16
CA LEU A 89 4.53 14.73 4.97
C LEU A 89 3.22 14.31 4.31
N TYR A 90 3.17 13.06 3.88
CA TYR A 90 2.01 12.44 3.23
C TYR A 90 1.43 11.33 4.08
N ALA A 91 0.12 11.34 4.21
CA ALA A 91 -0.73 10.28 4.76
C ALA A 91 -2.14 10.39 4.15
N HIS A 92 -3.04 9.47 4.46
CA HIS A 92 -4.45 9.61 4.07
C HIS A 92 -5.41 9.48 5.26
N HIS A 93 -6.59 10.11 5.13
CA HIS A 93 -7.59 10.16 6.20
C HIS A 93 -8.85 9.34 5.90
N ASP A 94 -8.99 8.81 4.70
CA ASP A 94 -10.03 7.85 4.36
C ASP A 94 -9.64 6.43 4.81
N VAL A 95 -10.59 5.51 4.74
CA VAL A 95 -10.40 4.13 5.21
C VAL A 95 -11.19 3.15 4.36
N GLN A 96 -10.70 1.91 4.29
CA GLN A 96 -11.44 0.78 3.71
C GLN A 96 -12.72 0.47 4.49
N PRO A 97 -13.77 -0.04 3.82
CA PRO A 97 -14.93 -0.62 4.50
C PRO A 97 -14.51 -1.69 5.52
N PRO A 98 -15.17 -1.76 6.69
CA PRO A 98 -14.77 -2.67 7.77
C PRO A 98 -15.06 -4.15 7.47
N GLY A 99 -15.79 -4.47 6.39
CA GLY A 99 -16.26 -5.82 6.14
C GLY A 99 -17.33 -6.30 7.14
N PRO A 100 -17.53 -7.62 7.29
CA PRO A 100 -18.54 -8.20 8.20
C PRO A 100 -18.25 -7.85 9.67
N ARG A 101 -19.17 -7.14 10.31
CA ARG A 101 -19.00 -6.66 11.68
C ARG A 101 -18.93 -7.77 12.73
N ASP A 102 -19.55 -8.90 12.49
CA ASP A 102 -19.53 -10.09 13.34
C ASP A 102 -18.16 -10.78 13.42
N ARG A 103 -17.22 -10.43 12.53
CA ARG A 103 -15.82 -10.88 12.57
C ARG A 103 -14.91 -9.97 13.38
N TRP A 104 -15.37 -8.78 13.76
CA TRP A 104 -14.65 -7.89 14.63
C TRP A 104 -14.86 -8.24 16.09
N LYS A 105 -13.78 -8.31 16.87
CA LYS A 105 -13.86 -8.53 18.33
C LYS A 105 -14.39 -7.31 19.10
N THR A 106 -14.23 -6.11 18.52
CA THR A 106 -14.76 -4.83 19.03
C THR A 106 -15.30 -4.05 17.83
N ASP A 107 -16.15 -3.04 18.06
CA ASP A 107 -16.63 -2.20 16.95
C ASP A 107 -15.44 -1.56 16.22
N PRO A 108 -15.36 -1.65 14.88
CA PRO A 108 -14.25 -1.11 14.09
C PRO A 108 -14.04 0.40 14.25
N PHE A 109 -15.07 1.15 14.60
CA PHE A 109 -15.00 2.60 14.81
C PHE A 109 -15.07 2.99 16.30
N ALA A 110 -14.83 2.04 17.20
CA ALA A 110 -14.60 2.29 18.64
C ALA A 110 -13.18 1.82 19.01
N PRO A 111 -12.15 2.65 18.76
CA PRO A 111 -10.75 2.27 19.02
C PRO A 111 -10.58 1.71 20.42
N THR A 112 -10.05 0.50 20.53
CA THR A 112 -9.96 -0.25 21.79
C THR A 112 -8.55 -0.81 21.98
N GLU A 113 -7.91 -0.47 23.10
CA GLU A 113 -6.61 -1.05 23.44
C GLU A 113 -6.74 -2.44 24.04
N ARG A 114 -5.90 -3.36 23.58
CA ARG A 114 -5.71 -4.70 24.15
C ARG A 114 -4.27 -5.14 23.89
N ASP A 115 -3.64 -5.72 24.87
CA ASP A 115 -2.32 -6.37 24.74
C ASP A 115 -1.25 -5.50 24.07
N GLY A 116 -1.25 -4.18 24.36
CA GLY A 116 -0.30 -3.21 23.79
C GLY A 116 -0.57 -2.81 22.34
N ARG A 117 -1.74 -3.18 21.79
CA ARG A 117 -2.22 -2.76 20.48
C ARG A 117 -3.53 -1.98 20.55
N LEU A 118 -3.67 -0.96 19.73
CA LEU A 118 -4.93 -0.24 19.50
C LEU A 118 -5.67 -0.86 18.33
N TYR A 119 -6.86 -1.38 18.54
CA TYR A 119 -7.70 -2.02 17.52
C TYR A 119 -8.77 -1.07 17.01
N GLY A 120 -8.95 -1.02 15.70
CA GLY A 120 -9.98 -0.22 15.00
C GLY A 120 -9.66 -0.06 13.52
N ARG A 121 -10.64 0.26 12.69
CA ARG A 121 -10.41 0.55 11.27
C ARG A 121 -9.72 1.92 11.13
N GLY A 122 -8.65 1.99 10.34
CA GLY A 122 -7.86 3.20 10.13
C GLY A 122 -6.89 3.53 11.26
N VAL A 123 -6.74 2.68 12.30
CA VAL A 123 -5.79 2.92 13.39
C VAL A 123 -4.34 2.68 12.98
N ALA A 124 -4.12 1.90 11.92
CA ALA A 124 -2.81 1.66 11.32
C ALA A 124 -2.76 2.25 9.90
N ASP A 125 -3.78 2.01 9.10
CA ASP A 125 -3.91 2.37 7.70
C ASP A 125 -4.98 3.45 7.49
N ASP A 126 -4.66 4.77 7.40
CA ASP A 126 -3.34 5.40 7.63
C ASP A 126 -3.46 6.60 8.60
N LYS A 127 -4.49 6.58 9.47
CA LYS A 127 -4.65 7.66 10.48
C LYS A 127 -3.49 7.69 11.49
N ALA A 128 -2.76 6.57 11.63
CA ALA A 128 -1.55 6.57 12.45
C ALA A 128 -0.38 7.28 11.76
N GLY A 129 -0.29 7.30 10.42
CA GLY A 129 0.64 8.16 9.69
C GLY A 129 0.38 9.64 9.99
N ILE A 130 -0.88 10.07 9.94
CA ILE A 130 -1.27 11.43 10.38
C ILE A 130 -0.80 11.71 11.80
N ALA A 131 -1.02 10.76 12.71
CA ALA A 131 -0.64 10.91 14.11
C ALA A 131 0.88 10.92 14.33
N ALA A 132 1.67 10.17 13.53
CA ALA A 132 3.13 10.21 13.55
C ALA A 132 3.65 11.60 13.13
N HIS A 133 3.11 12.16 12.05
CA HIS A 133 3.42 13.52 11.61
C HIS A 133 3.12 14.56 12.69
N LEU A 134 1.97 14.45 13.34
CA LEU A 134 1.62 15.33 14.48
C LEU A 134 2.60 15.19 15.65
N ALA A 135 3.02 13.97 16.00
CA ALA A 135 3.96 13.73 17.07
C ALA A 135 5.33 14.35 16.76
N ALA A 136 5.83 14.19 15.54
CA ALA A 136 7.09 14.77 15.09
C ALA A 136 7.07 16.31 15.18
N LEU A 137 6.02 16.95 14.68
CA LEU A 137 5.87 18.41 14.74
C LEU A 137 5.76 18.94 16.19
N ARG A 138 4.99 18.26 17.03
CA ARG A 138 4.83 18.63 18.46
C ARG A 138 6.14 18.49 19.24
N ALA A 139 6.99 17.53 18.92
CA ALA A 139 8.31 17.39 19.54
C ALA A 139 9.19 18.62 19.32
N TYR A 140 8.95 19.38 18.26
CA TYR A 140 9.60 20.65 17.95
C TYR A 140 8.78 21.89 18.38
N GLY A 141 7.65 21.71 19.06
CA GLY A 141 6.76 22.81 19.42
C GLY A 141 6.24 23.61 18.21
N GLY A 142 6.02 22.94 17.08
CA GLY A 142 5.60 23.55 15.82
C GLY A 142 6.69 24.32 15.05
N LYS A 143 7.96 24.18 15.44
CA LYS A 143 9.10 24.87 14.81
C LYS A 143 10.19 23.86 14.43
N PRO A 144 9.96 23.00 13.45
CA PRO A 144 10.95 22.02 13.02
C PRO A 144 12.16 22.71 12.39
N PRO A 145 13.35 22.07 12.36
CA PRO A 145 14.57 22.65 11.81
C PRO A 145 14.64 22.65 10.27
N CYS A 146 13.57 22.24 9.60
CA CYS A 146 13.38 22.23 8.13
C CYS A 146 12.01 22.80 7.79
N GLY A 147 11.80 23.15 6.52
CA GLY A 147 10.47 23.41 5.99
C GLY A 147 9.62 22.16 6.04
N VAL A 148 8.33 22.30 6.29
CA VAL A 148 7.35 21.19 6.21
C VAL A 148 6.22 21.61 5.30
N ALA A 149 5.95 20.79 4.29
CA ALA A 149 4.73 20.78 3.52
C ALA A 149 3.87 19.60 4.00
N LEU A 150 2.56 19.75 3.94
CA LEU A 150 1.60 18.73 4.36
C LEU A 150 0.62 18.44 3.23
N PHE A 151 0.41 17.18 2.93
CA PHE A 151 -0.66 16.71 2.07
C PHE A 151 -1.29 15.45 2.66
N ILE A 152 -2.55 15.54 3.13
CA ILE A 152 -3.30 14.40 3.65
C ILE A 152 -4.49 14.16 2.72
N GLU A 153 -4.48 13.01 2.06
CA GLU A 153 -5.44 12.64 1.03
C GLU A 153 -6.75 12.08 1.64
N GLY A 154 -7.83 12.17 0.90
CA GLY A 154 -9.14 11.61 1.27
C GLY A 154 -9.69 10.61 0.26
N GLU A 155 -8.89 10.12 -0.69
CA GLU A 155 -9.28 9.21 -1.77
C GLU A 155 -8.30 8.06 -2.00
N GLU A 156 -7.31 7.85 -1.13
CA GLU A 156 -6.28 6.82 -1.35
C GLU A 156 -6.93 5.45 -1.53
N GLU A 157 -7.81 5.09 -0.63
CA GLU A 157 -8.48 3.80 -0.55
C GLU A 157 -9.50 3.55 -1.70
N SER A 158 -9.82 4.59 -2.44
CA SER A 158 -10.63 4.52 -3.66
C SER A 158 -9.82 4.75 -4.95
N GLY A 159 -8.48 4.85 -4.85
CA GLY A 159 -7.55 4.87 -5.97
C GLY A 159 -7.09 6.25 -6.43
N SER A 160 -7.13 7.28 -5.57
CA SER A 160 -6.50 8.61 -5.77
C SER A 160 -6.82 9.29 -7.09
N ALA A 161 -8.08 9.20 -7.53
CA ALA A 161 -8.48 9.64 -8.88
C ALA A 161 -8.18 11.13 -9.16
N HIS A 162 -8.20 11.98 -8.13
CA HIS A 162 -8.01 13.42 -8.26
C HIS A 162 -6.68 13.94 -7.67
N LEU A 163 -5.80 13.05 -7.20
CA LEU A 163 -4.53 13.42 -6.58
C LEU A 163 -3.71 14.38 -7.46
N MET A 164 -3.54 14.03 -8.74
CA MET A 164 -2.78 14.88 -9.67
C MET A 164 -3.32 16.28 -9.81
N ASP A 165 -4.63 16.45 -9.69
CA ASP A 165 -5.25 17.76 -9.79
C ASP A 165 -4.97 18.59 -8.54
N PHE A 166 -5.05 17.97 -7.35
CA PHE A 166 -4.65 18.60 -6.09
C PHE A 166 -3.15 18.98 -6.07
N LEU A 167 -2.27 18.06 -6.48
CA LEU A 167 -0.83 18.32 -6.51
C LEU A 167 -0.46 19.46 -7.47
N LYS A 168 -1.17 19.58 -8.60
CA LYS A 168 -0.97 20.70 -9.55
C LYS A 168 -1.49 22.02 -9.00
N ALA A 169 -2.68 22.01 -8.40
CA ALA A 169 -3.30 23.21 -7.85
C ALA A 169 -2.51 23.79 -6.67
N GLU A 170 -1.93 22.91 -5.85
CA GLU A 170 -1.22 23.25 -4.62
C GLU A 170 0.32 23.16 -4.76
N LYS A 171 0.84 23.13 -5.99
CA LYS A 171 2.24 22.89 -6.26
C LYS A 171 3.19 23.80 -5.46
N ASP A 172 2.86 25.06 -5.35
CA ASP A 172 3.71 26.06 -4.64
C ASP A 172 3.68 25.83 -3.12
N THR A 173 2.56 25.39 -2.57
CA THR A 173 2.42 25.00 -1.15
C THR A 173 3.21 23.72 -0.84
N LEU A 174 3.22 22.78 -1.80
CA LEU A 174 3.73 21.41 -1.61
C LEU A 174 5.17 21.20 -2.10
N VAL A 175 5.83 22.21 -2.70
CA VAL A 175 7.21 22.07 -3.17
C VAL A 175 8.13 21.62 -2.04
N CYS A 176 8.93 20.57 -2.31
CA CYS A 176 9.74 19.89 -1.31
C CYS A 176 11.01 19.26 -1.90
N ASP A 177 11.95 18.89 -1.02
CA ASP A 177 13.20 18.19 -1.34
C ASP A 177 13.12 16.69 -0.99
N ALA A 178 12.19 16.33 -0.10
CA ALA A 178 11.87 14.93 0.25
C ALA A 178 10.39 14.78 0.56
N VAL A 179 9.84 13.59 0.30
CA VAL A 179 8.47 13.19 0.68
C VAL A 179 8.58 12.02 1.63
N ILE A 180 8.00 12.12 2.83
CA ILE A 180 7.74 10.99 3.72
C ILE A 180 6.33 10.50 3.44
N ILE A 181 6.21 9.24 3.04
CA ILE A 181 4.96 8.54 2.82
C ILE A 181 4.82 7.56 3.97
N ALA A 182 3.88 7.85 4.89
CA ALA A 182 3.72 7.11 6.14
C ALA A 182 2.75 5.92 6.01
N ASP A 183 2.51 5.45 4.81
CA ASP A 183 1.52 4.45 4.39
C ASP A 183 2.20 3.13 4.02
N SER A 184 2.91 2.53 4.98
CA SER A 184 3.65 1.28 4.76
C SER A 184 3.99 0.58 6.08
N ALA A 185 4.70 -0.54 5.99
CA ALA A 185 5.01 -1.40 7.13
C ALA A 185 6.51 -1.45 7.47
N ASN A 186 6.80 -1.69 8.74
CA ASN A 186 8.08 -2.20 9.19
C ASN A 186 8.19 -3.70 8.90
N TRP A 187 9.43 -4.21 8.88
CA TRP A 187 9.66 -5.63 8.60
C TRP A 187 8.98 -6.56 9.61
N ARG A 188 9.10 -6.20 10.89
CA ARG A 188 8.45 -6.85 12.03
C ARG A 188 8.58 -5.97 13.27
N ILE A 189 7.90 -6.31 14.33
CA ILE A 189 8.08 -5.66 15.64
C ILE A 189 9.56 -5.69 16.03
N GLY A 190 10.10 -4.53 16.36
CA GLY A 190 11.51 -4.33 16.71
C GLY A 190 12.49 -4.27 15.54
N GLN A 191 12.05 -4.34 14.27
CA GLN A 191 12.92 -4.20 13.10
C GLN A 191 12.37 -3.15 12.13
N PRO A 192 12.88 -1.91 12.18
CA PRO A 192 12.46 -0.84 11.28
C PRO A 192 12.90 -1.11 9.85
N ALA A 193 12.08 -0.66 8.90
CA ALA A 193 12.34 -0.83 7.48
C ALA A 193 11.99 0.41 6.65
N ILE A 194 12.64 0.52 5.49
CA ILE A 194 12.28 1.45 4.43
C ILE A 194 11.80 0.61 3.23
N THR A 195 10.61 0.90 2.73
CA THR A 195 10.10 0.26 1.52
C THR A 195 10.75 0.89 0.29
N THR A 196 11.64 0.14 -0.35
CA THR A 196 12.43 0.61 -1.50
C THR A 196 11.92 0.12 -2.83
N THR A 197 11.05 -0.89 -2.85
CA THR A 197 10.44 -1.41 -4.08
C THR A 197 9.00 -1.82 -3.85
N LEU A 198 8.15 -1.52 -4.85
CA LEU A 198 6.76 -1.98 -4.92
C LEU A 198 6.53 -2.64 -6.26
N ARG A 199 5.77 -3.74 -6.28
CA ARG A 199 5.33 -4.32 -7.55
C ARG A 199 4.21 -3.48 -8.15
N GLY A 200 4.23 -3.34 -9.47
CA GLY A 200 3.08 -2.85 -10.22
C GLY A 200 1.96 -3.89 -10.30
N ASN A 201 0.90 -3.52 -11.00
CA ASN A 201 -0.19 -4.44 -11.31
C ASN A 201 -0.67 -4.28 -12.75
N ALA A 202 -1.30 -5.33 -13.28
CA ALA A 202 -2.02 -5.30 -14.54
C ALA A 202 -3.24 -6.24 -14.44
N LEU A 203 -4.42 -5.70 -14.76
CA LEU A 203 -5.67 -6.45 -14.77
C LEU A 203 -6.03 -6.86 -16.19
N VAL A 204 -6.51 -8.09 -16.34
CA VAL A 204 -7.00 -8.63 -17.61
C VAL A 204 -8.24 -9.48 -17.36
N THR A 205 -9.32 -9.23 -18.10
CA THR A 205 -10.47 -10.14 -18.18
C THR A 205 -10.37 -10.95 -19.44
N VAL A 206 -10.47 -12.27 -19.36
CA VAL A 206 -10.44 -13.21 -20.48
C VAL A 206 -11.75 -13.98 -20.57
N GLU A 207 -12.39 -13.96 -21.73
CA GLU A 207 -13.52 -14.78 -22.09
C GLU A 207 -13.04 -15.89 -23.03
N VAL A 208 -13.39 -17.13 -22.74
CA VAL A 208 -13.16 -18.30 -23.60
C VAL A 208 -14.50 -18.78 -24.11
N ARG A 209 -14.63 -18.92 -25.44
CA ARG A 209 -15.83 -19.41 -26.12
C ARG A 209 -15.49 -20.64 -26.97
N VAL A 210 -16.31 -21.69 -26.83
CA VAL A 210 -16.11 -22.97 -27.53
C VAL A 210 -17.29 -23.35 -28.43
N SER A 211 -18.47 -22.74 -28.24
CA SER A 211 -19.66 -22.99 -29.06
C SER A 211 -20.64 -21.81 -28.97
N ASP A 212 -21.67 -21.79 -29.81
CA ASP A 212 -22.68 -20.75 -29.86
C ASP A 212 -23.75 -20.91 -28.77
N HIS A 213 -23.99 -22.13 -28.32
CA HIS A 213 -25.03 -22.45 -27.33
C HIS A 213 -24.63 -23.66 -26.46
N ALA A 214 -25.27 -23.79 -25.34
CA ALA A 214 -25.09 -24.92 -24.43
C ALA A 214 -25.68 -26.22 -25.04
N VAL A 215 -25.03 -27.35 -24.80
CA VAL A 215 -25.46 -28.66 -25.27
C VAL A 215 -25.41 -29.72 -24.17
N HIS A 216 -26.13 -30.84 -24.36
CA HIS A 216 -26.16 -31.92 -23.37
C HIS A 216 -24.82 -32.64 -23.26
N SER A 217 -24.24 -32.69 -22.06
CA SER A 217 -22.88 -33.25 -21.84
C SER A 217 -22.80 -34.75 -22.15
N GLY A 218 -23.84 -35.52 -21.89
CA GLY A 218 -23.89 -36.94 -22.21
C GLY A 218 -24.06 -37.25 -23.71
N GLY A 219 -24.58 -36.29 -24.48
CA GLY A 219 -24.74 -36.43 -25.93
C GLY A 219 -23.52 -36.01 -26.72
N PHE A 220 -22.80 -35.00 -26.26
CA PHE A 220 -21.73 -34.36 -27.03
C PHE A 220 -20.37 -34.33 -26.30
N GLY A 221 -20.35 -34.68 -25.01
CA GLY A 221 -19.11 -34.75 -24.22
C GLY A 221 -18.17 -35.83 -24.82
N GLY A 222 -16.87 -35.56 -24.70
CA GLY A 222 -15.83 -36.39 -25.28
C GLY A 222 -15.44 -35.99 -26.73
N ALA A 223 -16.34 -35.35 -27.47
CA ALA A 223 -16.08 -34.80 -28.80
C ALA A 223 -16.01 -33.26 -28.80
N VAL A 224 -16.90 -32.62 -28.06
CA VAL A 224 -16.96 -31.15 -27.96
C VAL A 224 -16.35 -30.70 -26.63
N PRO A 225 -15.40 -29.76 -26.59
CA PRO A 225 -14.87 -29.20 -25.37
C PRO A 225 -15.95 -28.34 -24.69
N ASP A 226 -15.95 -28.27 -23.35
CA ASP A 226 -16.68 -27.25 -22.61
C ASP A 226 -15.78 -26.05 -22.26
N ALA A 227 -16.39 -24.88 -22.13
CA ALA A 227 -15.64 -23.65 -21.90
C ALA A 227 -14.94 -23.61 -20.54
N LEU A 228 -15.47 -24.27 -19.50
CA LEU A 228 -14.83 -24.32 -18.18
C LEU A 228 -13.56 -25.17 -18.20
N MET A 229 -13.58 -26.30 -18.93
CA MET A 229 -12.37 -27.12 -19.13
C MET A 229 -11.33 -26.37 -19.97
N ALA A 230 -11.75 -25.69 -21.04
CA ALA A 230 -10.86 -24.86 -21.85
C ALA A 230 -10.24 -23.71 -21.03
N MET A 231 -11.07 -23.00 -20.26
CA MET A 231 -10.61 -21.95 -19.34
C MET A 231 -9.63 -22.52 -18.30
N SER A 232 -9.95 -23.63 -17.66
CA SER A 232 -9.07 -24.25 -16.65
C SER A 232 -7.69 -24.59 -17.23
N ARG A 233 -7.61 -25.11 -18.46
CA ARG A 233 -6.35 -25.38 -19.13
C ARG A 233 -5.60 -24.10 -19.51
N LEU A 234 -6.30 -23.09 -19.98
CA LEU A 234 -5.71 -21.78 -20.26
C LEU A 234 -5.12 -21.14 -19.02
N LEU A 235 -5.87 -21.14 -17.91
CA LEU A 235 -5.38 -20.62 -16.63
C LEU A 235 -4.20 -21.42 -16.07
N ALA A 236 -4.22 -22.76 -16.20
CA ALA A 236 -3.11 -23.61 -15.80
C ALA A 236 -1.82 -23.33 -16.60
N SER A 237 -1.91 -22.89 -17.87
CA SER A 237 -0.75 -22.55 -18.68
C SER A 237 0.01 -21.30 -18.18
N LEU A 238 -0.59 -20.49 -17.31
CA LEU A 238 0.06 -19.30 -16.75
C LEU A 238 1.19 -19.62 -15.77
N HIS A 239 1.26 -20.87 -15.30
CA HIS A 239 2.29 -21.34 -14.35
C HIS A 239 2.92 -22.64 -14.83
N ASP A 240 4.19 -22.81 -14.50
CA ASP A 240 4.88 -24.08 -14.68
C ASP A 240 4.66 -25.02 -13.46
N ASP A 241 5.26 -26.21 -13.52
CA ASP A 241 5.13 -27.24 -12.45
C ASP A 241 5.70 -26.81 -11.12
N LEU A 242 6.57 -25.78 -11.07
CA LEU A 242 7.07 -25.18 -9.84
C LEU A 242 6.19 -24.02 -9.36
N GLY A 243 5.15 -23.65 -10.12
CA GLY A 243 4.29 -22.50 -9.82
C GLY A 243 4.94 -21.15 -10.16
N ARG A 244 5.98 -21.13 -11.01
CA ARG A 244 6.53 -19.89 -11.56
C ARG A 244 5.65 -19.41 -12.70
N VAL A 245 5.55 -18.09 -12.88
CA VAL A 245 4.80 -17.52 -14.01
C VAL A 245 5.47 -17.90 -15.33
N ALA A 246 4.74 -18.56 -16.21
CA ALA A 246 5.21 -19.07 -17.50
C ALA A 246 4.99 -18.09 -18.66
N VAL A 247 4.56 -16.86 -18.39
CA VAL A 247 4.36 -15.81 -19.40
C VAL A 247 5.71 -15.30 -19.88
N ALA A 248 6.00 -15.46 -21.16
CA ALA A 248 7.26 -15.02 -21.75
C ALA A 248 7.39 -13.50 -21.79
N GLY A 249 8.61 -12.99 -21.61
CA GLY A 249 8.92 -11.56 -21.68
C GLY A 249 8.74 -10.80 -20.35
N LEU A 250 8.37 -11.49 -19.27
CA LEU A 250 8.35 -10.91 -17.95
C LEU A 250 9.75 -10.91 -17.32
N LYS A 251 10.13 -9.79 -16.69
CA LYS A 251 11.36 -9.69 -15.94
C LYS A 251 11.23 -10.45 -14.62
N THR A 252 12.34 -10.91 -14.10
CA THR A 252 12.48 -11.48 -12.77
C THR A 252 13.69 -10.86 -12.09
N GLY A 253 13.67 -10.78 -10.76
CA GLY A 253 14.81 -10.32 -9.98
C GLY A 253 14.87 -11.04 -8.65
N ASP A 254 15.96 -10.80 -7.92
CA ASP A 254 16.15 -11.32 -6.58
C ASP A 254 16.10 -10.18 -5.56
N ALA A 255 15.66 -10.49 -4.37
CA ALA A 255 15.71 -9.65 -3.18
C ALA A 255 16.62 -10.29 -2.14
N ASP A 256 17.12 -9.46 -1.23
CA ASP A 256 17.78 -9.95 -0.02
C ASP A 256 16.82 -10.93 0.68
N PRO A 257 17.24 -12.16 0.98
CA PRO A 257 16.40 -13.14 1.67
C PRO A 257 15.99 -12.69 3.07
N LEU A 258 16.67 -11.72 3.64
CA LEU A 258 16.54 -11.31 5.03
C LEU A 258 16.57 -12.57 5.94
N ASP A 259 15.80 -12.56 7.01
CA ASP A 259 15.67 -13.70 7.91
C ASP A 259 14.29 -14.37 7.85
N LEU A 260 13.52 -14.14 6.74
CA LEU A 260 12.18 -14.72 6.58
C LEU A 260 12.24 -16.22 6.31
N LYS A 261 11.69 -16.98 7.24
CA LYS A 261 11.61 -18.44 7.17
C LYS A 261 10.26 -18.90 6.62
N GLU A 262 10.23 -20.09 6.02
CA GLU A 262 9.01 -20.66 5.47
C GLU A 262 7.92 -20.86 6.52
N ASP A 263 8.29 -21.34 7.72
CA ASP A 263 7.33 -21.57 8.80
C ASP A 263 6.68 -20.27 9.28
N GLU A 264 7.42 -19.17 9.29
CA GLU A 264 6.92 -17.84 9.64
C GLU A 264 5.91 -17.35 8.60
N LEU A 265 6.24 -17.44 7.30
CA LEU A 265 5.29 -17.10 6.23
C LEU A 265 4.03 -17.96 6.30
N ARG A 266 4.17 -19.27 6.55
CA ARG A 266 3.04 -20.19 6.71
C ARG A 266 2.12 -19.79 7.86
N GLN A 267 2.71 -19.33 8.96
CA GLN A 267 1.97 -18.83 10.11
C GLN A 267 1.20 -17.55 9.76
N TRP A 268 1.83 -16.57 9.09
CA TRP A 268 1.18 -15.32 8.70
C TRP A 268 -0.04 -15.52 7.82
N VAL A 269 0.05 -16.41 6.82
CA VAL A 269 -1.02 -16.64 5.84
C VAL A 269 -1.94 -17.82 6.19
N GLY A 270 -1.69 -18.55 7.26
CA GLY A 270 -2.49 -19.70 7.65
C GLY A 270 -2.44 -20.87 6.65
N THR A 271 -1.33 -21.05 5.95
CA THR A 271 -1.17 -22.10 4.92
C THR A 271 -1.27 -23.48 5.54
N ARG A 272 -2.10 -24.37 4.94
CA ARG A 272 -2.21 -25.76 5.40
C ARG A 272 -0.85 -26.50 5.32
N PRO A 273 -0.49 -27.35 6.29
CA PRO A 273 0.82 -28.02 6.34
C PRO A 273 1.16 -28.84 5.08
N SER A 274 0.14 -29.44 4.43
CA SER A 274 0.32 -30.26 3.22
C SER A 274 0.54 -29.44 1.95
N VAL A 275 0.28 -28.12 1.96
CA VAL A 275 0.42 -27.26 0.78
C VAL A 275 1.89 -26.84 0.64
N LYS A 276 2.49 -27.11 -0.52
CA LYS A 276 3.83 -26.63 -0.85
C LYS A 276 3.78 -25.17 -1.29
N LEU A 277 4.77 -24.38 -0.86
CA LEU A 277 4.95 -23.05 -1.42
C LEU A 277 5.39 -23.14 -2.88
N ILE A 278 4.94 -22.19 -3.69
CA ILE A 278 5.21 -22.14 -5.14
C ILE A 278 6.33 -21.15 -5.47
N GLY A 279 6.86 -21.24 -6.68
CA GLY A 279 7.93 -20.40 -7.19
C GLY A 279 9.32 -20.86 -6.74
N ASP A 280 10.35 -20.12 -7.14
CA ASP A 280 11.75 -20.40 -6.87
C ASP A 280 12.48 -19.18 -6.25
N GLY A 281 13.66 -19.40 -5.70
CA GLY A 281 14.46 -18.38 -5.00
C GLY A 281 13.96 -18.11 -3.57
N SER A 282 14.49 -17.07 -2.93
CA SER A 282 14.08 -16.66 -1.59
C SER A 282 12.60 -16.28 -1.53
N ILE A 283 11.99 -16.36 -0.36
CA ILE A 283 10.59 -15.95 -0.15
C ILE A 283 10.43 -14.46 -0.51
N THR A 284 11.34 -13.62 -0.07
CA THR A 284 11.36 -12.19 -0.36
C THR A 284 11.45 -11.91 -1.86
N SER A 285 12.27 -12.67 -2.62
CA SER A 285 12.31 -12.58 -4.09
C SER A 285 10.96 -12.88 -4.73
N ARG A 286 10.27 -13.94 -4.27
CA ARG A 286 8.94 -14.33 -4.78
C ARG A 286 7.90 -13.26 -4.47
N LEU A 287 7.96 -12.66 -3.29
CA LEU A 287 6.99 -11.67 -2.84
C LEU A 287 7.22 -10.28 -3.47
N TRP A 288 8.48 -9.89 -3.78
CA TRP A 288 8.81 -8.50 -4.11
C TRP A 288 9.39 -8.28 -5.51
N ARG A 289 10.07 -9.28 -6.07
CA ARG A 289 10.89 -9.09 -7.29
C ARG A 289 10.50 -10.00 -8.46
N LYS A 290 9.56 -10.93 -8.24
CA LYS A 290 9.09 -11.84 -9.29
C LYS A 290 7.64 -11.54 -9.67
N PRO A 291 7.25 -11.77 -10.93
CA PRO A 291 5.87 -11.63 -11.35
C PRO A 291 5.00 -12.69 -10.67
N THR A 292 3.73 -12.36 -10.44
CA THR A 292 2.71 -13.33 -10.05
C THR A 292 1.45 -13.08 -10.86
N VAL A 293 0.70 -14.15 -11.14
CA VAL A 293 -0.63 -14.04 -11.73
C VAL A 293 -1.62 -14.76 -10.84
N SER A 294 -2.65 -14.05 -10.41
CA SER A 294 -3.72 -14.59 -9.59
C SER A 294 -5.04 -14.52 -10.33
N ILE A 295 -5.87 -15.56 -10.16
CA ILE A 295 -7.25 -15.57 -10.64
C ILE A 295 -8.09 -14.93 -9.53
N ILE A 296 -8.65 -13.74 -9.81
CA ILE A 296 -9.41 -12.97 -8.80
C ILE A 296 -10.92 -12.99 -9.03
N GLY A 297 -11.36 -13.59 -10.14
CA GLY A 297 -12.76 -13.82 -10.46
C GLY A 297 -12.90 -14.92 -11.52
N LEU A 298 -13.96 -15.72 -11.40
CA LEU A 298 -14.31 -16.75 -12.36
C LEU A 298 -15.85 -16.86 -12.45
N ASP A 299 -16.39 -16.54 -13.61
CA ASP A 299 -17.80 -16.74 -13.91
C ASP A 299 -18.00 -18.17 -14.38
N ALA A 300 -18.60 -18.97 -13.50
CA ALA A 300 -18.94 -20.36 -13.73
C ALA A 300 -20.29 -20.66 -13.06
N THR A 301 -20.99 -21.67 -13.58
CA THR A 301 -22.22 -22.14 -12.93
C THR A 301 -21.91 -22.68 -11.55
N SER A 302 -22.67 -22.25 -10.55
CA SER A 302 -22.52 -22.75 -9.19
C SER A 302 -22.85 -24.25 -9.11
N VAL A 303 -22.23 -24.97 -8.17
CA VAL A 303 -22.52 -26.40 -7.96
C VAL A 303 -24.02 -26.65 -7.68
N LYS A 304 -24.69 -25.70 -7.00
CA LYS A 304 -26.12 -25.76 -6.70
C LYS A 304 -26.99 -25.69 -7.97
N GLU A 305 -26.52 -24.95 -8.99
CA GLU A 305 -27.23 -24.74 -10.26
C GLU A 305 -26.69 -25.64 -11.39
N SER A 306 -25.80 -26.59 -11.04
CA SER A 306 -25.17 -27.48 -12.02
C SER A 306 -26.20 -28.37 -12.71
N SER A 307 -25.94 -28.64 -14.01
CA SER A 307 -26.71 -29.54 -14.84
C SER A 307 -25.77 -30.32 -15.77
N ASN A 308 -26.25 -31.36 -16.41
CA ASN A 308 -25.50 -32.15 -17.39
C ASN A 308 -25.34 -31.38 -18.72
N THR A 309 -24.71 -30.21 -18.65
CA THR A 309 -24.58 -29.24 -19.75
C THR A 309 -23.11 -28.89 -20.01
N LEU A 310 -22.70 -28.88 -21.25
CA LEU A 310 -21.45 -28.24 -21.69
C LEU A 310 -21.72 -26.76 -21.92
N TRP A 311 -21.06 -25.92 -21.14
CA TRP A 311 -21.25 -24.47 -21.25
C TRP A 311 -20.43 -23.88 -22.40
N PRO A 312 -21.01 -22.94 -23.18
CA PRO A 312 -20.35 -22.37 -24.38
C PRO A 312 -19.29 -21.31 -24.05
N VAL A 313 -19.39 -20.68 -22.89
CA VAL A 313 -18.56 -19.52 -22.50
C VAL A 313 -18.16 -19.64 -21.04
N ALA A 314 -16.92 -19.24 -20.74
CA ALA A 314 -16.40 -18.99 -19.38
C ALA A 314 -15.59 -17.69 -19.38
N THR A 315 -15.67 -16.94 -18.27
CA THR A 315 -14.95 -15.68 -18.11
C THR A 315 -14.13 -15.70 -16.81
N ALA A 316 -12.87 -15.24 -16.89
CA ALA A 316 -12.01 -15.09 -15.72
C ALA A 316 -11.41 -13.70 -15.67
N GLN A 317 -11.21 -13.19 -14.46
CA GLN A 317 -10.44 -11.97 -14.20
C GLN A 317 -9.11 -12.31 -13.55
N LEU A 318 -8.04 -11.79 -14.14
CA LEU A 318 -6.65 -12.03 -13.76
C LEU A 318 -6.05 -10.75 -13.19
N SER A 319 -5.31 -10.90 -12.09
CA SER A 319 -4.46 -9.85 -11.55
C SER A 319 -3.01 -10.31 -11.61
N MET A 320 -2.22 -9.61 -12.43
CA MET A 320 -0.78 -9.83 -12.51
C MET A 320 -0.04 -8.80 -11.67
N ARG A 321 0.89 -9.24 -10.82
CA ARG A 321 1.85 -8.35 -10.19
C ARG A 321 3.08 -8.21 -11.08
N VAL A 322 3.44 -6.97 -11.37
CA VAL A 322 4.55 -6.61 -12.28
C VAL A 322 5.80 -6.32 -11.46
N PRO A 323 6.92 -7.00 -11.72
CA PRO A 323 8.14 -6.78 -10.95
C PRO A 323 8.74 -5.39 -11.19
N PRO A 324 9.50 -4.84 -10.21
CA PRO A 324 10.20 -3.58 -10.38
C PRO A 324 11.11 -3.56 -11.61
N GLY A 325 11.13 -2.44 -12.31
CA GLY A 325 11.92 -2.24 -13.53
C GLY A 325 11.29 -2.79 -14.80
N GLN A 326 10.05 -3.26 -14.76
CA GLN A 326 9.27 -3.61 -15.94
C GLN A 326 8.09 -2.64 -16.12
N ASP A 327 7.88 -2.18 -17.34
CA ASP A 327 6.71 -1.41 -17.74
C ASP A 327 5.43 -2.24 -17.61
N ALA A 328 4.43 -1.71 -16.93
CA ALA A 328 3.21 -2.45 -16.59
C ALA A 328 2.35 -2.75 -17.81
N LYS A 329 2.34 -1.85 -18.81
CA LYS A 329 1.62 -2.07 -20.07
C LYS A 329 2.29 -3.14 -20.92
N ALA A 330 3.61 -3.13 -21.00
CA ALA A 330 4.36 -4.20 -21.70
C ALA A 330 4.16 -5.56 -21.01
N ALA A 331 4.07 -5.60 -19.67
CA ALA A 331 3.74 -6.82 -18.95
C ALA A 331 2.30 -7.29 -19.23
N GLN A 332 1.33 -6.37 -19.29
CA GLN A 332 -0.05 -6.68 -19.69
C GLN A 332 -0.10 -7.22 -21.13
N ASP A 333 0.68 -6.62 -22.06
CA ASP A 333 0.77 -7.10 -23.45
C ASP A 333 1.33 -8.53 -23.53
N ALA A 334 2.33 -8.85 -22.72
CA ALA A 334 2.89 -10.20 -22.61
C ALA A 334 1.84 -11.21 -22.11
N LEU A 335 1.06 -10.85 -21.08
CA LEU A 335 -0.03 -11.69 -20.55
C LEU A 335 -1.12 -11.91 -21.61
N VAL A 336 -1.55 -10.85 -22.30
CA VAL A 336 -2.54 -10.93 -23.38
C VAL A 336 -2.06 -11.87 -24.48
N LYS A 337 -0.82 -11.69 -24.95
CA LYS A 337 -0.22 -12.56 -25.96
C LYS A 337 -0.15 -14.02 -25.51
N HIS A 338 0.19 -14.26 -24.24
CA HIS A 338 0.20 -15.63 -23.71
C HIS A 338 -1.19 -16.26 -23.79
N LEU A 339 -2.24 -15.56 -23.33
CA LEU A 339 -3.61 -16.04 -23.35
C LEU A 339 -4.11 -16.35 -24.77
N GLU A 340 -3.83 -15.48 -25.74
CA GLU A 340 -4.19 -15.67 -27.15
C GLU A 340 -3.47 -16.87 -27.79
N THR A 341 -2.20 -17.08 -27.45
CA THR A 341 -1.39 -18.14 -28.06
C THR A 341 -1.55 -19.50 -27.42
N HIS A 342 -2.09 -19.58 -26.22
CA HIS A 342 -2.30 -20.84 -25.48
C HIS A 342 -3.77 -21.28 -25.40
N ALA A 343 -4.64 -20.70 -26.25
CA ALA A 343 -6.05 -21.09 -26.32
C ALA A 343 -6.18 -22.60 -26.63
N PRO A 344 -6.74 -23.43 -25.73
CA PRO A 344 -6.83 -24.86 -25.95
C PRO A 344 -7.81 -25.19 -27.10
N TRP A 345 -7.46 -26.17 -27.94
CA TRP A 345 -8.29 -26.69 -29.03
C TRP A 345 -8.86 -25.64 -29.99
N GLY A 346 -8.19 -24.49 -30.11
CA GLY A 346 -8.65 -23.42 -30.99
C GLY A 346 -9.86 -22.65 -30.45
N ALA A 347 -10.13 -22.69 -29.15
CA ALA A 347 -11.18 -21.92 -28.54
C ALA A 347 -11.02 -20.42 -28.82
N GLU A 348 -12.11 -19.72 -29.07
CA GLU A 348 -12.09 -18.27 -29.26
C GLU A 348 -11.79 -17.59 -27.93
N VAL A 349 -10.79 -16.71 -27.92
CA VAL A 349 -10.39 -15.94 -26.76
C VAL A 349 -10.67 -14.46 -27.01
N LYS A 350 -11.45 -13.84 -26.12
CA LYS A 350 -11.66 -12.39 -26.10
C LYS A 350 -11.04 -11.80 -24.85
N ILE A 351 -10.28 -10.72 -25.03
CA ILE A 351 -9.54 -10.08 -23.94
C ILE A 351 -10.05 -8.65 -23.76
N LYS A 352 -10.39 -8.33 -22.50
CA LYS A 352 -10.61 -6.96 -22.05
C LYS A 352 -9.46 -6.56 -21.15
N ARG A 353 -8.69 -5.56 -21.56
CA ARG A 353 -7.63 -4.97 -20.73
C ARG A 353 -8.24 -4.13 -19.63
N GLY A 354 -7.80 -4.37 -18.42
CA GLY A 354 -8.14 -3.55 -17.24
C GLY A 354 -7.07 -2.49 -16.97
N SER A 355 -7.10 -1.91 -15.78
CA SER A 355 -6.12 -0.94 -15.32
C SER A 355 -4.72 -1.53 -15.18
N THR A 356 -3.73 -0.66 -15.28
CA THR A 356 -2.33 -0.95 -14.97
C THR A 356 -1.81 0.06 -13.97
N GLY A 357 -0.95 -0.38 -13.06
CA GLY A 357 -0.18 0.47 -12.14
C GLY A 357 1.29 0.11 -12.26
N GLU A 358 2.15 1.12 -12.38
CA GLU A 358 3.58 0.91 -12.53
C GLU A 358 4.23 0.35 -11.27
N ALA A 359 5.35 -0.34 -11.44
CA ALA A 359 6.18 -0.82 -10.35
C ALA A 359 7.11 0.31 -9.87
N PHE A 360 7.22 0.51 -8.57
CA PHE A 360 8.09 1.54 -7.99
C PHE A 360 9.46 0.98 -7.62
N THR A 361 10.49 1.79 -7.85
CA THR A 361 11.83 1.57 -7.32
C THR A 361 12.32 2.91 -6.76
N GLY A 362 12.44 2.97 -5.44
CA GLY A 362 12.93 4.14 -4.72
C GLY A 362 14.43 4.32 -4.85
N THR A 363 14.89 5.51 -4.54
CA THR A 363 16.31 5.82 -4.44
C THR A 363 16.83 5.36 -3.07
N THR A 364 17.87 4.52 -3.08
CA THR A 364 18.54 4.02 -1.86
C THR A 364 19.84 4.74 -1.60
N SER A 365 19.93 6.02 -1.99
CA SER A 365 21.10 6.88 -1.84
C SER A 365 20.67 8.34 -1.65
N GLY A 366 21.63 9.19 -1.33
CA GLY A 366 21.39 10.61 -1.11
C GLY A 366 21.10 10.97 0.35
N PRO A 367 21.11 12.30 0.66
CA PRO A 367 21.08 12.78 2.05
C PRO A 367 19.76 12.46 2.78
N ALA A 368 18.62 12.55 2.11
CA ALA A 368 17.31 12.26 2.71
C ALA A 368 17.17 10.78 3.09
N TYR A 369 17.56 9.86 2.17
CA TYR A 369 17.55 8.43 2.46
C TYR A 369 18.51 8.06 3.61
N ALA A 370 19.72 8.60 3.60
CA ALA A 370 20.70 8.37 4.67
C ALA A 370 20.17 8.86 6.02
N ALA A 371 19.59 10.07 6.06
CA ALA A 371 19.01 10.64 7.28
C ALA A 371 17.84 9.79 7.81
N LEU A 372 16.95 9.30 6.95
CA LEU A 372 15.86 8.42 7.39
C LEU A 372 16.39 7.09 7.92
N LYS A 373 17.36 6.48 7.25
CA LYS A 373 17.94 5.19 7.67
C LYS A 373 18.62 5.30 9.02
N GLU A 374 19.34 6.39 9.26
CA GLU A 374 19.96 6.70 10.55
C GLU A 374 18.92 7.00 11.64
N ALA A 375 17.88 7.77 11.33
CA ALA A 375 16.80 8.11 12.26
C ALA A 375 16.03 6.86 12.73
N LEU A 376 15.65 6.00 11.79
CA LEU A 376 15.04 4.71 12.10
C LEU A 376 15.97 3.86 12.98
N GLY A 377 17.25 3.75 12.59
CA GLY A 377 18.25 3.02 13.36
C GLY A 377 18.41 3.53 14.80
N ALA A 378 18.39 4.84 14.99
CA ALA A 378 18.49 5.48 16.30
C ALA A 378 17.22 5.29 17.16
N ALA A 379 16.05 5.32 16.54
CA ALA A 379 14.78 5.17 17.26
C ALA A 379 14.61 3.74 17.82
N TRP A 380 15.02 2.71 17.07
CA TRP A 380 14.94 1.31 17.51
C TRP A 380 16.21 0.79 18.19
N GLY A 381 17.33 1.52 18.12
CA GLY A 381 18.63 1.02 18.58
C GLY A 381 19.16 -0.13 17.72
N ARG A 382 18.67 -0.27 16.48
CA ARG A 382 18.94 -1.37 15.55
C ARG A 382 18.94 -0.83 14.11
N PRO A 383 19.89 -1.24 13.24
CA PRO A 383 19.93 -0.75 11.87
C PRO A 383 18.61 -1.00 11.12
N ALA A 384 18.13 0.01 10.40
CA ALA A 384 17.00 -0.14 9.49
C ALA A 384 17.42 -0.95 8.25
N ILE A 385 16.50 -1.78 7.75
CA ILE A 385 16.68 -2.59 6.54
C ILE A 385 15.84 -2.07 5.39
N ASP A 386 16.24 -2.44 4.17
CA ASP A 386 15.47 -2.15 2.97
C ASP A 386 14.57 -3.34 2.64
N ILE A 387 13.30 -3.08 2.43
CA ILE A 387 12.30 -4.10 2.08
C ILE A 387 11.63 -3.77 0.76
N GLY A 388 10.99 -4.77 0.17
CA GLY A 388 10.01 -4.59 -0.90
C GLY A 388 8.61 -4.89 -0.41
N GLN A 389 7.62 -4.47 -1.16
CA GLN A 389 6.23 -4.88 -0.95
C GLN A 389 5.61 -5.46 -2.21
N GLY A 390 4.68 -6.38 -2.01
CA GLY A 390 3.94 -7.02 -3.09
C GLY A 390 2.81 -6.19 -3.67
N GLY A 391 2.38 -5.16 -2.95
CA GLY A 391 1.37 -4.19 -3.37
C GLY A 391 1.92 -3.13 -4.31
N SER A 392 1.05 -2.37 -4.94
CA SER A 392 1.37 -1.16 -5.69
C SER A 392 0.79 0.04 -4.97
N ILE A 393 1.54 1.11 -4.92
CA ILE A 393 1.09 2.42 -4.47
C ILE A 393 1.12 3.36 -5.69
N PRO A 394 0.06 3.43 -6.48
CA PRO A 394 0.06 4.12 -7.78
C PRO A 394 0.44 5.60 -7.69
N PHE A 395 0.03 6.27 -6.64
CA PHE A 395 0.24 7.69 -6.43
C PHE A 395 1.72 8.11 -6.27
N LEU A 396 2.64 7.18 -5.95
CA LEU A 396 4.07 7.47 -5.89
C LEU A 396 4.62 8.06 -7.20
N PHE A 397 4.08 7.62 -8.34
CA PHE A 397 4.44 8.17 -9.65
C PHE A 397 3.97 9.60 -9.82
N ASP A 398 2.84 9.94 -9.24
CA ASP A 398 2.30 11.29 -9.32
C ASP A 398 3.17 12.26 -8.52
N PHE A 399 3.65 11.85 -7.35
CA PHE A 399 4.65 12.60 -6.59
C PHE A 399 5.99 12.71 -7.34
N ALA A 400 6.53 11.60 -7.85
CA ALA A 400 7.78 11.61 -8.62
C ALA A 400 7.72 12.54 -9.84
N ARG A 401 6.58 12.58 -10.51
CA ARG A 401 6.35 13.43 -11.68
C ARG A 401 6.15 14.90 -11.33
N THR A 402 5.48 15.17 -10.20
CA THR A 402 5.21 16.54 -9.74
C THR A 402 6.44 17.18 -9.12
N PHE A 403 7.25 16.41 -8.40
CA PHE A 403 8.43 16.85 -7.67
C PHE A 403 9.67 16.02 -8.08
N PRO A 404 10.17 16.17 -9.32
CA PRO A 404 11.17 15.26 -9.90
C PRO A 404 12.55 15.32 -9.23
N GLY A 405 12.78 16.27 -8.32
CA GLY A 405 14.01 16.36 -7.52
C GLY A 405 13.86 15.87 -6.09
N ALA A 406 12.63 15.56 -5.64
CA ALA A 406 12.39 15.13 -4.28
C ALA A 406 12.69 13.64 -4.08
N ALA A 407 13.31 13.31 -2.93
CA ALA A 407 13.50 11.93 -2.53
C ALA A 407 12.16 11.35 -2.01
N LEU A 408 11.70 10.26 -2.59
CA LEU A 408 10.49 9.56 -2.11
C LEU A 408 10.89 8.49 -1.10
N LEU A 409 10.45 8.65 0.13
CA LEU A 409 10.79 7.84 1.29
C LEU A 409 9.52 7.18 1.84
N VAL A 410 9.37 5.88 1.59
CA VAL A 410 8.18 5.12 1.99
C VAL A 410 8.48 4.36 3.27
N THR A 411 7.74 4.68 4.32
CA THR A 411 7.82 4.09 5.65
C THR A 411 6.43 4.07 6.27
N GLY A 412 6.27 3.56 7.46
CA GLY A 412 4.96 3.58 8.12
C GLY A 412 4.96 2.91 9.48
N VAL A 413 3.77 2.72 9.98
CA VAL A 413 3.51 2.26 11.34
C VAL A 413 3.11 0.80 11.42
N GLU A 414 2.80 0.19 10.28
CA GLU A 414 2.29 -1.17 10.22
C GLU A 414 3.36 -2.21 10.56
N ASP A 415 2.92 -3.37 10.96
CA ASP A 415 3.69 -4.59 11.15
C ASP A 415 2.92 -5.80 10.59
N PRO A 416 3.51 -7.00 10.48
CA PRO A 416 2.82 -8.18 9.90
C PRO A 416 1.51 -8.60 10.58
N GLU A 417 1.22 -8.09 11.78
CA GLU A 417 0.00 -8.37 12.54
C GLU A 417 -1.01 -7.22 12.50
N SER A 418 -0.71 -6.13 11.78
CA SER A 418 -1.60 -4.95 11.70
C SER A 418 -2.94 -5.26 11.04
N ASN A 419 -3.01 -6.24 10.15
CA ASN A 419 -4.24 -6.63 9.43
C ASN A 419 -4.90 -5.46 8.68
N ALA A 420 -4.12 -4.58 8.06
CA ALA A 420 -4.65 -3.55 7.18
C ALA A 420 -5.63 -4.15 6.15
N HIS A 421 -6.70 -3.44 5.80
CA HIS A 421 -7.81 -3.87 4.95
C HIS A 421 -8.61 -5.10 5.45
N SER A 422 -8.25 -5.69 6.60
CA SER A 422 -8.93 -6.86 7.15
C SER A 422 -9.67 -6.55 8.46
N GLU A 423 -10.39 -7.53 9.01
CA GLU A 423 -11.04 -7.40 10.30
C GLU A 423 -10.00 -7.43 11.44
N ASN A 424 -10.26 -6.70 12.51
CA ASN A 424 -9.39 -6.54 13.66
C ASN A 424 -8.05 -5.87 13.32
N GLU A 425 -8.06 -4.92 12.39
CA GLU A 425 -6.93 -4.02 12.16
C GLU A 425 -6.42 -3.43 13.48
N SER A 426 -5.09 -3.32 13.60
CA SER A 426 -4.49 -2.87 14.85
C SER A 426 -3.13 -2.21 14.67
N LEU A 427 -2.83 -1.26 15.55
CA LEU A 427 -1.57 -0.54 15.66
C LEU A 427 -0.82 -0.99 16.92
N HIS A 428 0.45 -1.39 16.78
CA HIS A 428 1.31 -1.72 17.92
C HIS A 428 1.84 -0.44 18.58
N LEU A 429 1.42 -0.16 19.82
CA LEU A 429 1.65 1.15 20.44
C LEU A 429 3.12 1.49 20.71
N ALA A 430 3.96 0.51 21.04
CA ALA A 430 5.38 0.75 21.26
C ALA A 430 6.14 0.98 19.93
N GLU A 431 5.77 0.28 18.86
CA GLU A 431 6.32 0.53 17.51
C GLU A 431 5.90 1.92 17.02
N PHE A 432 4.66 2.29 17.24
CA PHE A 432 4.16 3.63 16.90
C PHE A 432 4.96 4.75 17.58
N GLU A 433 5.29 4.61 18.89
CA GLU A 433 6.17 5.59 19.56
C GLU A 433 7.54 5.66 18.87
N ASN A 434 8.13 4.52 18.47
CA ASN A 434 9.40 4.51 17.77
C ASN A 434 9.33 5.17 16.41
N VAL A 435 8.24 4.98 15.64
CA VAL A 435 8.01 5.69 14.36
C VAL A 435 7.96 7.20 14.59
N CYS A 436 7.22 7.67 15.60
CA CYS A 436 7.14 9.09 15.96
C CYS A 436 8.52 9.68 16.31
N VAL A 437 9.36 8.92 17.05
CA VAL A 437 10.74 9.34 17.38
C VAL A 437 11.61 9.35 16.12
N ALA A 438 11.48 8.35 15.26
CA ALA A 438 12.26 8.27 14.02
C ALA A 438 11.94 9.44 13.08
N GLU A 439 10.66 9.77 12.89
CA GLU A 439 10.27 10.89 12.05
C GLU A 439 10.75 12.23 12.60
N ALA A 440 10.57 12.48 13.90
CA ALA A 440 11.12 13.67 14.53
C ALA A 440 12.64 13.77 14.37
N THR A 441 13.36 12.64 14.53
CA THR A 441 14.81 12.55 14.34
C THR A 441 15.20 12.83 12.90
N PHE A 442 14.46 12.29 11.93
CA PHE A 442 14.66 12.54 10.51
C PHE A 442 14.55 14.04 10.18
N LEU A 443 13.51 14.72 10.66
CA LEU A 443 13.37 16.18 10.45
C LEU A 443 14.57 16.94 10.99
N GLY A 444 15.13 16.50 12.15
CA GLY A 444 16.34 17.08 12.74
C GLY A 444 17.59 16.88 11.88
N LEU A 445 17.82 15.66 11.44
CA LEU A 445 19.00 15.30 10.64
C LEU A 445 18.96 15.92 9.25
N PHE A 446 17.82 15.79 8.56
CA PHE A 446 17.67 16.31 7.21
C PHE A 446 17.67 17.83 7.18
N GLY A 447 17.03 18.48 8.15
CA GLY A 447 17.08 19.94 8.30
C GLY A 447 18.48 20.52 8.50
N ALA A 448 19.41 19.72 8.99
CA ALA A 448 20.81 20.13 9.14
C ALA A 448 21.62 20.03 7.83
N THR A 449 21.17 19.31 6.82
CA THR A 449 21.93 19.10 5.56
C THR A 449 22.01 20.35 4.67
N GLY A 450 21.06 21.28 4.80
CA GLY A 450 21.00 22.51 4.00
C GLY A 450 21.78 23.70 4.57
N ARG A 451 22.49 23.53 5.70
CA ARG A 451 23.22 24.62 6.37
C ARG A 451 24.71 24.68 6.01
N GLY A 452 25.09 24.13 4.85
CA GLY A 452 26.45 24.13 4.35
C GLY A 452 26.76 25.25 3.36
#